data_d8a1e17716a41c27e6703ea0d8ba04e4
#
_entry.id   d8a1e17716a41c27e6703ea0d8ba04e4
#
_cell.length_a   1.000
_cell.length_b   1.000
_cell.length_c   1.000
_cell.angle_alpha   90.00
_cell.angle_beta   90.00
_cell.angle_gamma   90.00
#
_symmetry.space_group_name_H-M   'P 1'
#
loop_
_entity.id
_entity.type
_entity.pdbx_description
1 polymer ?
#
loop_
_entity_poly.entity_id
_entity_poly.type
_entity_poly.pdbx_seq_one_letter_code
_entity_poly.pdbx_strand_id
1 'polypeptide(L)'
;MDKKRSLVLASTAVVGLGLAALLLPGLFASPATVPQAEEAGHGAQEPEGHLELSPEQIQAAGIELATAGPRRLNRVLSLPGEIRFDEDRTSHIVPRAAGVVESVQVNLGQAVKRGELLAVIASQQISDQRSELAAAGRRVELARTTFQRERQLWVDQISAEQDYLLARQALQEAEIALNNARQKMNALSGSAQLVGGNRYEMRAPFDGVVVEKHLSVGEVVGETSAAFTLSDLSRVWATFGVFPKDLDKVRVGQPVQVSSSELGTQVQGQVAYVGSLLGEQTRTATVRVTLANPNDAWRPGLFVSVQVATEAFDAPVSVPQTAIQTVEDRPSVFVRVAEGFQATPVVTGASQDGFVEIREGLEAGAQVAARGSFTLKSELGKGAADHGH
;
A
#
# COMPACT_ATOMS: atom_id res chain seq x y z
N MET A 1 49.19 13.01 15.34
CA MET A 1 50.08 12.18 14.49
C MET A 1 49.24 11.91 13.24
N ASP A 2 49.41 12.72 12.33
CA ASP A 2 50.16 12.62 11.03
C ASP A 2 49.30 11.95 9.95
N LYS A 3 48.87 12.76 9.04
CA LYS A 3 49.44 13.10 7.68
C LYS A 3 49.20 11.92 6.71
N LYS A 4 48.75 12.09 5.49
CA LYS A 4 49.04 13.07 4.39
C LYS A 4 48.10 12.69 3.23
N ARG A 5 47.50 13.63 2.49
CA ARG A 5 48.01 14.22 1.20
C ARG A 5 48.02 13.17 0.06
N SER A 6 47.55 13.40 -1.13
CA SER A 6 47.69 14.51 -2.09
C SER A 6 46.82 14.19 -3.30
N LEU A 7 46.17 15.14 -3.94
CA LEU A 7 46.69 15.96 -5.07
C LEU A 7 46.84 15.13 -6.36
N VAL A 8 46.46 15.48 -7.56
CA VAL A 8 46.62 16.72 -8.30
C VAL A 8 46.10 16.54 -9.74
N LEU A 9 45.52 17.55 -10.28
CA LEU A 9 45.69 18.28 -11.53
C LEU A 9 45.18 17.60 -12.84
N ALA A 10 44.42 18.25 -13.60
CA ALA A 10 44.46 19.56 -14.28
C ALA A 10 44.66 19.37 -15.78
N SER A 11 43.98 20.23 -16.48
CA SER A 11 44.38 21.01 -17.69
C SER A 11 44.15 20.28 -19.01
N THR A 12 43.72 20.90 -20.07
CA THR A 12 43.85 22.26 -20.60
C THR A 12 42.91 22.47 -21.76
N ALA A 13 42.50 23.69 -21.90
CA ALA A 13 41.90 24.38 -23.01
C ALA A 13 42.81 24.49 -24.24
N VAL A 14 42.23 24.64 -25.45
CA VAL A 14 42.70 25.44 -26.59
C VAL A 14 41.46 25.71 -27.45
N VAL A 15 40.89 26.84 -27.55
CA VAL A 15 41.08 28.10 -28.28
C VAL A 15 41.55 27.90 -29.73
N GLY A 16 40.74 28.34 -30.65
CA GLY A 16 41.06 28.47 -32.08
C GLY A 16 40.00 29.32 -32.80
N LEU A 17 40.23 30.62 -32.78
CA LEU A 17 39.61 31.67 -33.61
C LEU A 17 39.93 31.45 -35.09
N GLY A 18 39.03 31.94 -35.98
CA GLY A 18 39.31 32.14 -37.39
C GLY A 18 38.13 32.71 -38.13
N LEU A 19 38.03 33.86 -38.18
CA LEU A 19 37.58 35.10 -38.75
C LEU A 19 37.82 35.15 -40.28
N ALA A 20 37.00 35.97 -40.93
CA ALA A 20 37.11 36.69 -42.22
C ALA A 20 36.24 36.10 -43.35
N ALA A 21 35.22 36.71 -43.72
CA ALA A 21 34.93 38.01 -44.38
C ALA A 21 35.30 38.04 -45.88
N LEU A 22 34.36 38.49 -46.60
CA LEU A 22 34.37 39.49 -47.67
C LEU A 22 33.87 39.08 -49.06
N LEU A 23 32.82 39.80 -49.40
CA LEU A 23 32.55 40.58 -50.64
C LEU A 23 31.98 39.88 -51.90
N LEU A 24 30.76 40.28 -52.16
CA LEU A 24 30.06 40.72 -53.38
C LEU A 24 30.94 41.24 -54.51
N PRO A 25 30.46 41.57 -55.74
CA PRO A 25 29.18 41.42 -56.42
C PRO A 25 29.23 41.09 -57.93
N GLY A 26 28.13 41.00 -58.60
CA GLY A 26 28.05 41.15 -60.06
C GLY A 26 26.84 40.47 -60.65
N LEU A 27 25.78 41.17 -60.82
CA LEU A 27 25.21 41.79 -62.03
C LEU A 27 25.38 40.96 -63.29
N PHE A 28 24.24 40.50 -63.85
CA PHE A 28 23.78 40.92 -65.16
C PHE A 28 22.36 40.38 -65.47
N ALA A 29 21.61 41.23 -66.08
CA ALA A 29 20.22 41.30 -66.45
C ALA A 29 19.71 40.31 -67.51
N SER A 30 18.50 39.94 -67.37
CA SER A 30 17.32 39.84 -68.27
C SER A 30 17.47 39.67 -69.82
N PRO A 31 16.45 39.36 -70.59
CA PRO A 31 15.05 38.99 -70.32
C PRO A 31 14.46 37.90 -71.24
N ALA A 32 13.18 37.58 -70.95
CA ALA A 32 12.10 37.15 -71.82
C ALA A 32 12.05 35.72 -72.37
N THR A 33 11.04 35.00 -72.03
CA THR A 33 9.85 34.86 -72.90
C THR A 33 8.80 34.00 -72.19
N VAL A 34 7.60 34.50 -72.11
CA VAL A 34 6.39 33.76 -71.72
C VAL A 34 5.96 32.92 -72.92
N PRO A 35 5.46 31.73 -72.70
CA PRO A 35 4.19 31.37 -73.28
C PRO A 35 3.17 30.96 -72.21
N GLN A 36 1.97 31.35 -72.46
CA GLN A 36 0.73 31.24 -71.82
C GLN A 36 0.19 29.80 -71.78
N ALA A 37 -0.52 29.51 -70.71
CA ALA A 37 -1.73 28.70 -70.57
C ALA A 37 -1.62 27.18 -70.78
N GLU A 38 -1.83 26.51 -69.69
CA GLU A 38 -2.91 25.49 -69.67
C GLU A 38 -3.44 25.41 -68.21
N GLU A 39 -4.70 25.73 -68.06
CA GLU A 39 -5.51 25.45 -66.89
C GLU A 39 -5.55 23.94 -66.71
N ALA A 40 -4.79 23.46 -65.70
CA ALA A 40 -5.03 22.13 -65.16
C ALA A 40 -5.71 22.31 -63.80
N GLY A 41 -6.91 21.75 -63.70
CA GLY A 41 -7.82 21.86 -62.57
C GLY A 41 -7.16 21.70 -61.22
N HIS A 42 -7.52 22.60 -60.31
CA HIS A 42 -7.39 22.38 -58.91
C HIS A 42 -8.22 21.15 -58.51
N GLY A 43 -7.62 19.99 -58.52
CA GLY A 43 -8.09 18.90 -57.70
C GLY A 43 -8.06 19.40 -56.27
N ALA A 44 -9.22 19.59 -55.70
CA ALA A 44 -9.32 19.82 -54.24
C ALA A 44 -8.52 18.69 -53.58
N GLN A 45 -7.42 19.05 -52.91
CA GLN A 45 -6.75 18.11 -52.00
C GLN A 45 -7.80 17.71 -50.98
N GLU A 46 -8.25 16.46 -51.02
CA GLU A 46 -9.07 15.89 -49.98
C GLU A 46 -8.34 16.10 -48.67
N PRO A 47 -9.01 16.60 -47.63
CA PRO A 47 -8.36 16.82 -46.35
C PRO A 47 -7.81 15.49 -45.82
N GLU A 48 -6.52 15.43 -45.56
CA GLU A 48 -5.85 14.26 -44.97
C GLU A 48 -6.68 13.77 -43.78
N GLY A 49 -6.96 12.44 -43.73
CA GLY A 49 -7.75 11.85 -42.65
C GLY A 49 -9.26 11.80 -42.86
N HIS A 50 -9.77 12.12 -44.05
CA HIS A 50 -11.17 11.96 -44.38
C HIS A 50 -11.48 10.53 -44.83
N LEU A 51 -12.60 9.98 -44.34
CA LEU A 51 -13.07 8.65 -44.69
C LEU A 51 -14.52 8.73 -45.15
N GLU A 52 -14.76 8.54 -46.44
CA GLU A 52 -16.10 8.50 -46.99
C GLU A 52 -16.79 7.17 -46.65
N LEU A 53 -17.92 7.25 -45.99
CA LEU A 53 -18.75 6.09 -45.63
C LEU A 53 -20.23 6.41 -45.83
N SER A 54 -20.92 5.56 -46.58
CA SER A 54 -22.36 5.66 -46.69
C SER A 54 -23.07 5.31 -45.39
N PRO A 55 -24.31 5.81 -45.17
CA PRO A 55 -25.08 5.46 -43.97
C PRO A 55 -25.24 3.95 -43.78
N GLU A 56 -25.35 3.18 -44.87
CA GLU A 56 -25.48 1.73 -44.86
C GLU A 56 -24.18 1.05 -44.39
N GLN A 57 -23.03 1.55 -44.84
CA GLN A 57 -21.72 1.06 -44.39
C GLN A 57 -21.44 1.38 -42.92
N ILE A 58 -21.88 2.57 -42.45
CA ILE A 58 -21.76 2.96 -41.04
C ILE A 58 -22.56 2.00 -40.15
N GLN A 59 -23.77 1.67 -40.55
CA GLN A 59 -24.62 0.74 -39.81
C GLN A 59 -24.06 -0.69 -39.87
N ALA A 60 -23.59 -1.14 -41.03
CA ALA A 60 -23.00 -2.46 -41.22
C ALA A 60 -21.69 -2.62 -40.39
N ALA A 61 -20.90 -1.57 -40.24
CA ALA A 61 -19.69 -1.53 -39.43
C ALA A 61 -19.96 -1.43 -37.90
N GLY A 62 -21.23 -1.33 -37.49
CA GLY A 62 -21.61 -1.24 -36.09
C GLY A 62 -21.05 -0.01 -35.37
N ILE A 63 -20.95 1.12 -36.11
CA ILE A 63 -20.44 2.38 -35.55
C ILE A 63 -21.56 3.06 -34.77
N GLU A 64 -21.32 3.24 -33.45
CA GLU A 64 -22.21 4.01 -32.59
C GLU A 64 -21.63 5.41 -32.38
N LEU A 65 -22.49 6.42 -32.53
CA LEU A 65 -22.10 7.80 -32.32
C LEU A 65 -22.35 8.24 -30.88
N ALA A 66 -21.44 9.05 -30.33
CA ALA A 66 -21.64 9.78 -29.09
C ALA A 66 -21.47 11.27 -29.33
N THR A 67 -22.25 12.06 -28.61
CA THR A 67 -22.15 13.53 -28.69
C THR A 67 -21.10 13.99 -27.67
N ALA A 68 -20.08 14.72 -28.12
CA ALA A 68 -19.12 15.38 -27.27
C ALA A 68 -19.83 16.50 -26.48
N GLY A 69 -19.69 16.49 -25.18
CA GLY A 69 -20.41 17.46 -24.35
C GLY A 69 -19.83 17.64 -22.96
N PRO A 70 -20.39 18.59 -22.21
CA PRO A 70 -19.91 18.88 -20.87
C PRO A 70 -20.18 17.74 -19.92
N ARG A 71 -19.19 17.47 -19.05
CA ARG A 71 -19.28 16.43 -18.03
C ARG A 71 -18.48 16.83 -16.79
N ARG A 72 -19.05 16.55 -15.64
CA ARG A 72 -18.31 16.69 -14.39
C ARG A 72 -17.40 15.49 -14.20
N LEU A 73 -16.11 15.74 -14.17
CA LEU A 73 -15.05 14.74 -13.97
C LEU A 73 -14.26 15.07 -12.71
N ASN A 74 -13.65 14.05 -12.10
CA ASN A 74 -12.70 14.27 -11.02
C ASN A 74 -11.28 14.12 -11.55
N ARG A 75 -10.39 14.95 -11.08
CA ARG A 75 -8.97 14.71 -11.25
C ARG A 75 -8.57 13.56 -10.33
N VAL A 76 -7.82 12.61 -10.86
CA VAL A 76 -7.35 11.45 -10.14
C VAL A 76 -5.86 11.58 -9.92
N LEU A 77 -5.44 11.51 -8.67
CA LEU A 77 -4.05 11.41 -8.29
C LEU A 77 -3.72 9.91 -8.14
N SER A 78 -2.88 9.38 -9.02
CA SER A 78 -2.43 8.00 -8.96
C SER A 78 -1.08 7.92 -8.27
N LEU A 79 -0.99 7.13 -7.21
CA LEU A 79 0.18 7.01 -6.34
C LEU A 79 0.57 5.54 -6.18
N PRO A 80 1.86 5.22 -6.29
CA PRO A 80 2.33 3.87 -5.99
C PRO A 80 2.23 3.59 -4.50
N GLY A 81 1.82 2.39 -4.15
CA GLY A 81 1.68 1.93 -2.77
C GLY A 81 2.03 0.46 -2.63
N GLU A 82 1.98 0.00 -1.40
CA GLU A 82 2.27 -1.37 -1.00
C GLU A 82 1.22 -1.85 0.00
N ILE A 83 0.77 -3.08 -0.14
CA ILE A 83 -0.07 -3.73 0.85
C ILE A 83 0.79 -4.12 2.05
N ARG A 84 0.35 -3.73 3.24
CA ARG A 84 0.99 -4.05 4.52
C ARG A 84 0.02 -4.68 5.49
N PHE A 85 0.55 -5.34 6.50
CA PHE A 85 -0.24 -5.82 7.62
C PHE A 85 -0.99 -4.66 8.28
N ASP A 86 -2.19 -4.94 8.77
CA ASP A 86 -2.87 -4.07 9.74
C ASP A 86 -2.15 -4.27 11.09
N GLU A 87 -1.25 -3.33 11.45
CA GLU A 87 -0.45 -3.42 12.67
C GLU A 87 -1.31 -3.44 13.93
N ASP A 88 -2.52 -2.85 13.88
CA ASP A 88 -3.48 -2.87 15.00
C ASP A 88 -4.07 -4.27 15.22
N ARG A 89 -3.92 -5.17 14.24
CA ARG A 89 -4.38 -6.56 14.24
C ARG A 89 -3.22 -7.56 14.10
N THR A 90 -2.00 -7.09 14.31
CA THR A 90 -0.78 -7.89 14.26
C THR A 90 -0.14 -7.90 15.66
N SER A 91 0.30 -9.05 16.12
CA SER A 91 0.96 -9.19 17.41
C SER A 91 2.27 -9.97 17.28
N HIS A 92 3.31 -9.39 17.82
CA HIS A 92 4.57 -10.09 18.04
C HIS A 92 4.49 -10.86 19.35
N ILE A 93 4.50 -12.18 19.25
CA ILE A 93 4.40 -13.08 20.41
C ILE A 93 5.82 -13.36 20.91
N VAL A 94 6.08 -12.94 22.12
CA VAL A 94 7.38 -13.11 22.79
C VAL A 94 7.24 -14.06 23.97
N PRO A 95 8.29 -14.83 24.30
CA PRO A 95 8.32 -15.66 25.51
C PRO A 95 8.20 -14.79 26.77
N ARG A 96 7.48 -15.28 27.77
CA ARG A 96 7.29 -14.58 29.05
C ARG A 96 8.38 -14.86 30.06
N ALA A 97 9.14 -15.93 29.85
CA ALA A 97 10.28 -16.32 30.63
C ALA A 97 11.34 -16.97 29.73
N ALA A 98 12.59 -16.74 30.03
CA ALA A 98 13.67 -17.40 29.31
C ALA A 98 13.62 -18.91 29.51
N GLY A 99 13.96 -19.68 28.46
CA GLY A 99 13.93 -21.13 28.53
C GLY A 99 14.34 -21.81 27.24
N VAL A 100 14.18 -23.13 27.21
CA VAL A 100 14.45 -23.98 26.03
C VAL A 100 13.13 -24.39 25.38
N VAL A 101 13.04 -24.26 24.08
CA VAL A 101 11.89 -24.69 23.31
C VAL A 101 11.82 -26.22 23.26
N GLU A 102 10.81 -26.82 23.88
CA GLU A 102 10.60 -28.27 23.84
C GLU A 102 9.85 -28.72 22.62
N SER A 103 8.84 -27.98 22.21
CA SER A 103 8.06 -28.29 21.01
C SER A 103 7.46 -27.04 20.37
N VAL A 104 7.28 -27.09 19.05
CA VAL A 104 6.58 -26.08 18.26
C VAL A 104 5.46 -26.80 17.51
N GLN A 105 4.22 -26.35 17.69
CA GLN A 105 3.01 -27.04 17.21
C GLN A 105 2.46 -26.45 15.93
N VAL A 106 2.95 -25.28 15.50
CA VAL A 106 2.43 -24.54 14.35
C VAL A 106 3.51 -24.28 13.30
N ASN A 107 3.08 -24.16 12.06
CA ASN A 107 3.92 -23.84 10.92
C ASN A 107 3.70 -22.42 10.41
N LEU A 108 4.67 -21.90 9.66
CA LEU A 108 4.55 -20.65 8.93
C LEU A 108 3.38 -20.75 7.94
N GLY A 109 2.54 -19.70 7.88
CA GLY A 109 1.35 -19.67 7.03
C GLY A 109 0.13 -20.42 7.59
N GLN A 110 0.24 -21.05 8.76
CA GLN A 110 -0.87 -21.78 9.37
C GLN A 110 -1.86 -20.81 10.02
N ALA A 111 -3.15 -21.00 9.74
CA ALA A 111 -4.24 -20.33 10.46
C ALA A 111 -4.39 -20.96 11.84
N VAL A 112 -4.50 -20.12 12.87
CA VAL A 112 -4.66 -20.53 14.27
C VAL A 112 -5.83 -19.81 14.90
N LYS A 113 -6.45 -20.45 15.91
CA LYS A 113 -7.54 -19.88 16.69
C LYS A 113 -7.03 -19.32 18.00
N ARG A 114 -7.74 -18.37 18.57
CA ARG A 114 -7.48 -17.85 19.92
C ARG A 114 -7.38 -18.97 20.94
N GLY A 115 -6.28 -18.99 21.69
CA GLY A 115 -5.99 -20.02 22.67
C GLY A 115 -5.33 -21.28 22.12
N GLU A 116 -5.12 -21.40 20.81
CA GLU A 116 -4.40 -22.51 20.18
C GLU A 116 -2.94 -22.55 20.64
N LEU A 117 -2.42 -23.76 20.88
CA LEU A 117 -1.05 -23.97 21.34
C LEU A 117 -0.06 -23.72 20.20
N LEU A 118 0.86 -22.79 20.40
CA LEU A 118 1.91 -22.45 19.43
C LEU A 118 3.22 -23.19 19.74
N ALA A 119 3.66 -23.13 21.01
CA ALA A 119 4.90 -23.76 21.45
C ALA A 119 4.85 -24.08 22.94
N VAL A 120 5.71 -25.02 23.37
CA VAL A 120 5.96 -25.35 24.76
C VAL A 120 7.42 -25.00 25.08
N ILE A 121 7.64 -24.26 26.16
CA ILE A 121 8.94 -23.83 26.60
C ILE A 121 9.20 -24.32 28.05
N ALA A 122 10.35 -24.91 28.25
CA ALA A 122 10.86 -25.27 29.60
C ALA A 122 11.70 -24.13 30.17
N SER A 123 11.27 -23.57 31.30
CA SER A 123 11.91 -22.42 31.93
C SER A 123 12.33 -22.71 33.37
N GLN A 124 13.61 -22.49 33.69
CA GLN A 124 14.12 -22.57 35.03
C GLN A 124 13.48 -21.52 35.95
N GLN A 125 13.26 -20.31 35.43
CA GLN A 125 12.62 -19.22 36.17
C GLN A 125 11.22 -19.61 36.67
N ILE A 126 10.43 -20.32 35.85
CA ILE A 126 9.10 -20.83 36.26
C ILE A 126 9.23 -21.89 37.34
N SER A 127 10.21 -22.78 37.22
CA SER A 127 10.49 -23.78 38.26
C SER A 127 10.82 -23.12 39.63
N ASP A 128 11.68 -22.10 39.61
CA ASP A 128 12.09 -21.39 40.82
C ASP A 128 10.91 -20.63 41.44
N GLN A 129 10.09 -19.94 40.65
CA GLN A 129 8.92 -19.24 41.16
C GLN A 129 7.84 -20.20 41.73
N ARG A 130 7.66 -21.38 41.13
CA ARG A 130 6.78 -22.43 41.68
C ARG A 130 7.28 -22.94 43.02
N SER A 131 8.60 -23.15 43.12
CA SER A 131 9.22 -23.60 44.35
C SER A 131 9.09 -22.54 45.45
N GLU A 132 9.29 -21.24 45.11
CA GLU A 132 9.08 -20.13 46.05
C GLU A 132 7.62 -20.07 46.53
N LEU A 133 6.66 -20.19 45.62
CA LEU A 133 5.22 -20.18 45.92
C LEU A 133 4.84 -21.34 46.84
N ALA A 134 5.34 -22.55 46.56
CA ALA A 134 5.10 -23.71 47.39
C ALA A 134 5.70 -23.55 48.79
N ALA A 135 6.95 -23.04 48.89
CA ALA A 135 7.60 -22.76 50.15
C ALA A 135 6.87 -21.71 50.99
N ALA A 136 6.42 -20.62 50.35
CA ALA A 136 5.63 -19.58 51.01
C ALA A 136 4.30 -20.14 51.54
N GLY A 137 3.61 -20.99 50.75
CA GLY A 137 2.41 -21.68 51.20
C GLY A 137 2.63 -22.53 52.47
N ARG A 138 3.72 -23.29 52.53
CA ARG A 138 4.08 -24.09 53.71
C ARG A 138 4.40 -23.23 54.93
N ARG A 139 5.08 -22.07 54.72
CA ARG A 139 5.34 -21.13 55.81
C ARG A 139 4.08 -20.56 56.41
N VAL A 140 3.08 -20.20 55.61
CA VAL A 140 1.78 -19.73 56.07
C VAL A 140 1.06 -20.83 56.86
N GLU A 141 1.06 -22.06 56.39
CA GLU A 141 0.45 -23.20 57.09
C GLU A 141 1.05 -23.40 58.48
N LEU A 142 2.40 -23.39 58.58
CA LEU A 142 3.14 -23.49 59.84
C LEU A 142 2.84 -22.29 60.77
N ALA A 143 2.92 -21.06 60.25
CA ALA A 143 2.67 -19.85 61.05
C ALA A 143 1.23 -19.80 61.56
N ARG A 144 0.26 -20.26 60.76
CA ARG A 144 -1.14 -20.34 61.11
C ARG A 144 -1.36 -21.35 62.26
N THR A 145 -0.78 -22.51 62.19
CA THR A 145 -0.86 -23.52 63.20
C THR A 145 -0.24 -23.03 64.54
N THR A 146 0.91 -22.36 64.46
CA THR A 146 1.56 -21.74 65.61
C THR A 146 0.72 -20.66 66.24
N PHE A 147 0.19 -19.75 65.42
CA PHE A 147 -0.69 -18.67 65.88
C PHE A 147 -1.95 -19.22 66.54
N GLN A 148 -2.58 -20.25 66.04
CA GLN A 148 -3.75 -20.88 66.65
C GLN A 148 -3.42 -21.49 68.02
N ARG A 149 -2.28 -22.15 68.15
CA ARG A 149 -1.81 -22.73 69.40
C ARG A 149 -1.50 -21.64 70.44
N GLU A 150 -0.70 -20.62 70.09
CA GLU A 150 -0.33 -19.53 71.01
C GLU A 150 -1.59 -18.70 71.42
N ARG A 151 -2.51 -18.49 70.51
CA ARG A 151 -3.81 -17.86 70.83
C ARG A 151 -4.60 -18.65 71.88
N GLN A 152 -4.63 -19.99 71.75
CA GLN A 152 -5.33 -20.83 72.71
C GLN A 152 -4.64 -20.79 74.05
N LEU A 153 -3.32 -20.93 74.10
CA LEU A 153 -2.52 -20.89 75.38
C LEU A 153 -2.69 -19.52 76.06
N TRP A 154 -2.73 -18.42 75.32
CA TRP A 154 -3.00 -17.10 75.90
C TRP A 154 -4.41 -16.97 76.46
N VAL A 155 -5.40 -17.42 75.72
CA VAL A 155 -6.82 -17.43 76.20
C VAL A 155 -6.96 -18.26 77.50
N ASP A 156 -6.25 -19.38 77.58
CA ASP A 156 -6.24 -20.26 78.75
C ASP A 156 -5.32 -19.70 79.85
N GLN A 157 -4.70 -18.53 79.74
CA GLN A 157 -3.79 -17.86 80.67
C GLN A 157 -2.53 -18.66 80.97
N ILE A 158 -2.08 -19.50 80.00
CA ILE A 158 -0.87 -20.37 80.15
C ILE A 158 0.36 -19.66 79.58
N SER A 159 0.22 -18.84 78.48
CA SER A 159 1.36 -18.12 77.89
C SER A 159 1.21 -16.60 77.98
N ALA A 160 2.29 -15.87 77.76
CA ALA A 160 2.32 -14.42 77.77
C ALA A 160 1.64 -13.86 76.54
N GLU A 161 1.01 -12.69 76.65
CA GLU A 161 0.41 -11.95 75.47
C GLU A 161 1.46 -11.69 74.37
N GLN A 162 2.70 -11.48 74.75
CA GLN A 162 3.79 -11.24 73.83
C GLN A 162 3.99 -12.41 72.85
N ASP A 163 3.86 -13.68 73.34
CA ASP A 163 4.01 -14.86 72.44
C ASP A 163 2.86 -14.95 71.43
N TYR A 164 1.63 -14.63 71.83
CA TYR A 164 0.51 -14.51 70.94
C TYR A 164 0.72 -13.40 69.87
N LEU A 165 1.18 -12.20 70.27
CA LEU A 165 1.46 -11.09 69.33
C LEU A 165 2.58 -11.42 68.35
N LEU A 166 3.65 -12.06 68.79
CA LEU A 166 4.74 -12.52 67.91
C LEU A 166 4.26 -13.57 66.93
N ALA A 167 3.45 -14.54 67.35
CA ALA A 167 2.86 -15.54 66.46
C ALA A 167 1.89 -14.92 65.43
N ARG A 168 1.13 -13.90 65.83
CA ARG A 168 0.27 -13.13 64.93
C ARG A 168 1.06 -12.36 63.88
N GLN A 169 2.14 -11.68 64.28
CA GLN A 169 3.01 -10.98 63.39
C GLN A 169 3.66 -11.95 62.38
N ALA A 170 4.18 -13.08 62.84
CA ALA A 170 4.79 -14.11 61.99
C ALA A 170 3.79 -14.65 60.94
N LEU A 171 2.51 -14.82 61.29
CA LEU A 171 1.48 -15.21 60.36
C LEU A 171 1.24 -14.13 59.32
N GLN A 172 1.15 -12.85 59.70
CA GLN A 172 0.97 -11.75 58.80
C GLN A 172 2.12 -11.61 57.80
N GLU A 173 3.37 -11.74 58.27
CA GLU A 173 4.56 -11.74 57.43
C GLU A 173 4.55 -12.88 56.40
N ALA A 174 4.19 -14.10 56.85
CA ALA A 174 4.08 -15.25 55.97
C ALA A 174 2.97 -15.09 54.92
N GLU A 175 1.83 -14.51 55.28
CA GLU A 175 0.72 -14.21 54.32
C GLU A 175 1.14 -13.17 53.29
N ILE A 176 1.87 -12.12 53.68
CA ILE A 176 2.43 -11.13 52.73
C ILE A 176 3.39 -11.82 51.77
N ALA A 177 4.33 -12.69 52.29
CA ALA A 177 5.27 -13.40 51.45
C ALA A 177 4.57 -14.34 50.43
N LEU A 178 3.51 -15.03 50.85
CA LEU A 178 2.69 -15.87 49.95
C LEU A 178 1.99 -15.04 48.89
N ASN A 179 1.42 -13.89 49.25
CA ASN A 179 0.76 -13.01 48.29
C ASN A 179 1.78 -12.49 47.27
N ASN A 180 2.96 -12.08 47.69
CA ASN A 180 4.03 -11.64 46.79
C ASN A 180 4.44 -12.76 45.79
N ALA A 181 4.65 -14.00 46.31
CA ALA A 181 4.97 -15.14 45.46
C ALA A 181 3.86 -15.45 44.42
N ARG A 182 2.56 -15.32 44.82
CA ARG A 182 1.42 -15.46 43.92
C ARG A 182 1.41 -14.39 42.84
N GLN A 183 1.66 -13.13 43.22
CA GLN A 183 1.71 -12.04 42.25
C GLN A 183 2.82 -12.21 41.20
N LYS A 184 4.02 -12.62 41.63
CA LYS A 184 5.15 -12.96 40.74
C LYS A 184 4.76 -14.07 39.75
N MET A 185 4.15 -15.15 40.26
CA MET A 185 3.71 -16.27 39.43
C MET A 185 2.63 -15.84 38.43
N ASN A 186 1.67 -15.04 38.88
CA ASN A 186 0.59 -14.51 38.00
C ASN A 186 1.15 -13.59 36.90
N ALA A 187 2.18 -12.80 37.18
CA ALA A 187 2.85 -11.96 36.20
C ALA A 187 3.50 -12.78 35.08
N LEU A 188 4.09 -13.92 35.41
CA LEU A 188 4.65 -14.86 34.42
C LEU A 188 3.57 -15.62 33.66
N SER A 189 2.43 -15.92 34.30
CA SER A 189 1.36 -16.68 33.66
C SER A 189 0.71 -15.91 32.50
N GLY A 190 0.34 -14.65 32.67
CA GLY A 190 -0.29 -13.82 31.64
C GLY A 190 -1.33 -14.54 30.78
N SER A 191 -1.14 -14.59 29.47
CA SER A 191 -1.90 -15.43 28.52
C SER A 191 -1.29 -16.86 28.38
N ALA A 192 -0.14 -17.13 29.02
CA ALA A 192 0.50 -18.44 28.99
C ALA A 192 -0.15 -19.37 30.01
N GLN A 193 -0.51 -20.56 29.60
CA GLN A 193 -1.02 -21.59 30.49
C GLN A 193 0.16 -22.37 31.08
N LEU A 194 0.31 -22.32 32.42
CA LEU A 194 1.36 -23.08 33.10
C LEU A 194 0.95 -24.55 33.14
N VAL A 195 1.72 -25.39 32.46
CA VAL A 195 1.60 -26.86 32.51
C VAL A 195 2.56 -27.39 33.59
N GLY A 196 2.27 -28.52 34.17
CA GLY A 196 3.04 -29.08 35.30
C GLY A 196 4.57 -29.01 35.13
N GLY A 197 5.31 -28.85 36.25
CA GLY A 197 6.77 -28.78 36.26
C GLY A 197 7.31 -27.40 35.93
N ASN A 198 8.31 -27.32 35.05
CA ASN A 198 8.99 -26.11 34.62
C ASN A 198 8.50 -25.59 33.25
N ARG A 199 7.37 -26.09 32.74
CA ARG A 199 6.85 -25.83 31.39
C ARG A 199 5.79 -24.77 31.38
N TYR A 200 5.76 -23.98 30.30
CA TYR A 200 4.65 -23.12 29.99
C TYR A 200 4.33 -23.19 28.50
N GLU A 201 3.06 -22.95 28.20
CA GLU A 201 2.53 -22.98 26.85
C GLU A 201 2.39 -21.57 26.31
N MET A 202 2.91 -21.33 25.11
CA MET A 202 2.65 -20.14 24.34
C MET A 202 1.39 -20.38 23.49
N ARG A 203 0.40 -19.53 23.64
CA ARG A 203 -0.90 -19.65 22.95
C ARG A 203 -1.22 -18.41 22.15
N ALA A 204 -2.00 -18.57 21.06
CA ALA A 204 -2.45 -17.49 20.21
C ALA A 204 -3.38 -16.53 21.00
N PRO A 205 -3.15 -15.21 20.97
CA PRO A 205 -3.99 -14.23 21.66
C PRO A 205 -5.31 -13.96 20.95
N PHE A 206 -5.39 -14.18 19.64
CA PHE A 206 -6.57 -14.00 18.78
C PHE A 206 -6.51 -14.95 17.58
N ASP A 207 -7.59 -15.00 16.80
CA ASP A 207 -7.65 -15.77 15.56
C ASP A 207 -6.84 -15.08 14.46
N GLY A 208 -5.95 -15.78 13.80
CA GLY A 208 -5.08 -15.20 12.77
C GLY A 208 -4.21 -16.22 12.06
N VAL A 209 -3.26 -15.73 11.29
CA VAL A 209 -2.28 -16.53 10.56
C VAL A 209 -0.88 -16.27 11.11
N VAL A 210 -0.09 -17.32 11.25
CA VAL A 210 1.34 -17.22 11.62
C VAL A 210 2.11 -16.69 10.42
N VAL A 211 2.46 -15.40 10.43
CA VAL A 211 3.16 -14.73 9.33
C VAL A 211 4.67 -14.78 9.46
N GLU A 212 5.17 -14.97 10.70
CA GLU A 212 6.59 -15.21 10.97
C GLU A 212 6.75 -16.23 12.09
N LYS A 213 7.78 -17.06 11.97
CA LYS A 213 8.16 -18.07 12.96
C LYS A 213 9.67 -18.08 13.10
N HIS A 214 10.14 -17.70 14.30
CA HIS A 214 11.56 -17.58 14.63
C HIS A 214 11.98 -18.59 15.71
N LEU A 215 11.15 -19.59 15.99
CA LEU A 215 11.43 -20.63 16.98
C LEU A 215 11.80 -21.96 16.35
N SER A 216 12.82 -22.63 16.90
CA SER A 216 13.19 -24.01 16.60
C SER A 216 13.24 -24.85 17.88
N VAL A 217 12.91 -26.14 17.76
CA VAL A 217 12.98 -27.07 18.88
C VAL A 217 14.43 -27.19 19.37
N GLY A 218 14.65 -27.10 20.69
CA GLY A 218 15.97 -27.10 21.30
C GLY A 218 16.65 -25.73 21.42
N GLU A 219 16.04 -24.68 20.82
CA GLU A 219 16.57 -23.32 20.89
C GLU A 219 16.39 -22.70 22.28
N VAL A 220 17.35 -21.91 22.70
CA VAL A 220 17.29 -21.11 23.95
C VAL A 220 16.70 -19.74 23.60
N VAL A 221 15.59 -19.37 24.21
CA VAL A 221 14.88 -18.11 23.97
C VAL A 221 14.82 -17.26 25.22
N GLY A 222 14.83 -15.95 25.02
CA GLY A 222 14.68 -14.94 26.06
C GLY A 222 13.38 -14.14 25.94
N GLU A 223 13.10 -13.29 26.92
CA GLU A 223 11.89 -12.46 26.99
C GLU A 223 11.81 -11.39 25.88
N THR A 224 12.91 -11.10 25.19
CA THR A 224 12.99 -10.14 24.08
C THR A 224 13.00 -10.81 22.69
N SER A 225 13.04 -12.14 22.65
CA SER A 225 13.08 -12.89 21.38
C SER A 225 11.69 -12.89 20.75
N ALA A 226 11.54 -12.32 19.55
CA ALA A 226 10.32 -12.48 18.77
C ALA A 226 10.16 -13.96 18.40
N ALA A 227 9.17 -14.62 18.95
CA ALA A 227 8.92 -16.05 18.73
C ALA A 227 8.05 -16.27 17.46
N PHE A 228 6.95 -15.57 17.42
CA PHE A 228 6.00 -15.59 16.29
C PHE A 228 5.49 -14.19 16.04
N THR A 229 5.13 -13.93 14.78
CA THR A 229 4.26 -12.83 14.41
C THR A 229 2.95 -13.42 13.94
N LEU A 230 1.85 -13.03 14.60
CA LEU A 230 0.48 -13.45 14.28
C LEU A 230 -0.29 -12.25 13.76
N SER A 231 -0.93 -12.39 12.61
CA SER A 231 -1.73 -11.32 11.98
C SER A 231 -3.11 -11.82 11.57
N ASP A 232 -4.13 -11.01 11.81
CA ASP A 232 -5.45 -11.22 11.23
C ASP A 232 -5.48 -10.58 9.84
N LEU A 233 -5.41 -11.41 8.82
CA LEU A 233 -5.34 -11.00 7.43
C LEU A 233 -6.70 -10.64 6.81
N SER A 234 -7.81 -10.70 7.56
CA SER A 234 -9.14 -10.30 7.07
C SER A 234 -9.21 -8.83 6.65
N ARG A 235 -8.27 -8.02 7.15
CA ARG A 235 -8.05 -6.62 6.79
C ARG A 235 -6.56 -6.37 6.60
N VAL A 236 -6.25 -5.53 5.63
CA VAL A 236 -4.89 -5.10 5.34
C VAL A 236 -4.85 -3.58 5.11
N TRP A 237 -3.68 -3.01 5.13
CA TRP A 237 -3.46 -1.62 4.77
C TRP A 237 -2.81 -1.51 3.41
N ALA A 238 -3.34 -0.61 2.56
CA ALA A 238 -2.58 -0.08 1.45
C ALA A 238 -1.86 1.19 1.94
N THR A 239 -0.54 1.16 1.93
CA THR A 239 0.31 2.26 2.40
C THR A 239 0.99 2.91 1.22
N PHE A 240 0.93 4.25 1.12
CA PHE A 240 1.54 5.01 0.04
C PHE A 240 2.05 6.36 0.53
N GLY A 241 2.97 6.96 -0.24
CA GLY A 241 3.55 8.26 0.07
C GLY A 241 2.89 9.38 -0.73
N VAL A 242 2.55 10.48 -0.05
CA VAL A 242 2.02 11.69 -0.68
C VAL A 242 3.03 12.83 -0.53
N PHE A 243 3.36 13.49 -1.65
CA PHE A 243 4.25 14.65 -1.62
C PHE A 243 3.58 15.88 -0.96
N PRO A 244 4.35 16.78 -0.34
CA PRO A 244 3.81 17.98 0.33
C PRO A 244 2.88 18.82 -0.52
N LYS A 245 3.15 18.94 -1.83
CA LYS A 245 2.33 19.69 -2.79
C LYS A 245 0.93 19.12 -3.03
N ASP A 246 0.71 17.85 -2.67
CA ASP A 246 -0.54 17.13 -2.90
C ASP A 246 -1.25 16.74 -1.59
N LEU A 247 -0.66 17.09 -0.43
CA LEU A 247 -1.22 16.74 0.89
C LEU A 247 -2.57 17.39 1.18
N ASP A 248 -2.80 18.58 0.65
CA ASP A 248 -4.08 19.29 0.76
C ASP A 248 -5.24 18.56 0.04
N LYS A 249 -4.90 17.70 -0.93
CA LYS A 249 -5.84 16.93 -1.74
C LYS A 249 -6.21 15.58 -1.13
N VAL A 250 -5.49 15.12 -0.09
CA VAL A 250 -5.69 13.81 0.54
C VAL A 250 -6.13 13.97 1.98
N ARG A 251 -7.33 13.50 2.31
CA ARG A 251 -7.94 13.68 3.64
C ARG A 251 -8.42 12.35 4.21
N VAL A 252 -8.38 12.25 5.54
CA VAL A 252 -8.97 11.11 6.26
C VAL A 252 -10.48 11.02 5.93
N GLY A 253 -10.96 9.81 5.71
CA GLY A 253 -12.34 9.54 5.31
C GLY A 253 -12.57 9.57 3.80
N GLN A 254 -11.61 10.00 2.99
CA GLN A 254 -11.76 10.09 1.54
C GLN A 254 -11.77 8.69 0.91
N PRO A 255 -12.74 8.39 0.01
CA PRO A 255 -12.75 7.14 -0.73
C PRO A 255 -11.61 7.12 -1.75
N VAL A 256 -10.98 5.97 -1.89
CA VAL A 256 -9.91 5.72 -2.85
C VAL A 256 -10.11 4.38 -3.52
N GLN A 257 -9.58 4.25 -4.73
CA GLN A 257 -9.55 2.99 -5.46
C GLN A 257 -8.14 2.43 -5.44
N VAL A 258 -7.99 1.20 -4.98
CA VAL A 258 -6.74 0.47 -4.95
C VAL A 258 -6.79 -0.62 -6.00
N SER A 259 -5.81 -0.66 -6.88
CA SER A 259 -5.72 -1.63 -7.98
C SER A 259 -4.35 -2.31 -7.98
N SER A 260 -4.34 -3.58 -8.33
CA SER A 260 -3.13 -4.35 -8.60
C SER A 260 -3.14 -4.83 -10.04
N SER A 261 -2.11 -4.48 -10.79
CA SER A 261 -1.92 -5.00 -12.16
C SER A 261 -1.60 -6.49 -12.17
N GLU A 262 -0.94 -6.98 -11.12
CA GLU A 262 -0.58 -8.39 -10.98
C GLU A 262 -1.79 -9.28 -10.74
N LEU A 263 -2.75 -8.81 -9.93
CA LEU A 263 -3.99 -9.54 -9.64
C LEU A 263 -5.10 -9.27 -10.66
N GLY A 264 -4.96 -8.23 -11.49
CA GLY A 264 -6.02 -7.78 -12.39
C GLY A 264 -7.30 -7.34 -11.65
N THR A 265 -7.20 -7.00 -10.36
CA THR A 265 -8.34 -6.67 -9.50
C THR A 265 -8.22 -5.28 -8.92
N GLN A 266 -9.37 -4.74 -8.54
CA GLN A 266 -9.47 -3.44 -7.88
C GLN A 266 -10.44 -3.52 -6.70
N VAL A 267 -10.18 -2.73 -5.67
CA VAL A 267 -11.00 -2.64 -4.47
C VAL A 267 -11.13 -1.19 -4.04
N GLN A 268 -12.29 -0.84 -3.51
CA GLN A 268 -12.49 0.46 -2.89
C GLN A 268 -12.04 0.39 -1.42
N GLY A 269 -11.35 1.45 -1.00
CA GLY A 269 -10.93 1.65 0.37
C GLY A 269 -11.21 3.07 0.83
N GLN A 270 -10.89 3.34 2.08
CA GLN A 270 -11.03 4.66 2.68
C GLN A 270 -9.74 5.05 3.37
N VAL A 271 -9.31 6.30 3.16
CA VAL A 271 -8.14 6.84 3.86
C VAL A 271 -8.40 6.83 5.36
N ALA A 272 -7.69 5.99 6.09
CA ALA A 272 -7.79 5.85 7.54
C ALA A 272 -6.85 6.80 8.28
N TYR A 273 -5.70 7.10 7.67
CA TYR A 273 -4.67 7.92 8.31
C TYR A 273 -3.85 8.70 7.28
N VAL A 274 -3.52 9.95 7.62
CA VAL A 274 -2.57 10.78 6.89
C VAL A 274 -1.49 11.22 7.87
N GLY A 275 -0.24 10.86 7.60
CA GLY A 275 0.90 11.13 8.47
C GLY A 275 1.21 12.61 8.60
N SER A 276 1.48 13.05 9.83
CA SER A 276 1.88 14.42 10.15
C SER A 276 3.36 14.70 9.89
N LEU A 277 4.17 13.63 9.75
CA LEU A 277 5.61 13.72 9.53
C LEU A 277 5.95 13.28 8.11
N LEU A 278 6.94 13.93 7.53
CA LEU A 278 7.52 13.52 6.26
C LEU A 278 8.64 12.52 6.50
N GLY A 279 8.64 11.43 5.76
CA GLY A 279 9.74 10.47 5.77
C GLY A 279 11.06 11.14 5.37
N GLU A 280 12.12 10.88 6.12
CA GLU A 280 13.41 11.54 5.92
C GLU A 280 14.02 11.27 4.54
N GLN A 281 13.88 10.05 4.04
CA GLN A 281 14.42 9.63 2.74
C GLN A 281 13.47 9.93 1.59
N THR A 282 12.17 9.66 1.76
CA THR A 282 11.17 9.79 0.70
C THR A 282 10.62 11.21 0.54
N ARG A 283 10.73 12.04 1.61
CA ARG A 283 10.14 13.38 1.67
C ARG A 283 8.63 13.37 1.42
N THR A 284 7.97 12.25 1.68
CA THR A 284 6.52 12.07 1.55
C THR A 284 5.88 11.83 2.91
N ALA A 285 4.62 12.23 3.06
CA ALA A 285 3.79 11.81 4.18
C ALA A 285 3.22 10.42 3.90
N THR A 286 3.28 9.55 4.89
CA THR A 286 2.69 8.21 4.80
C THR A 286 1.19 8.30 4.95
N VAL A 287 0.46 7.73 4.00
CA VAL A 287 -1.00 7.59 4.04
C VAL A 287 -1.35 6.11 4.10
N ARG A 288 -2.35 5.77 4.92
CA ARG A 288 -2.86 4.41 5.07
C ARG A 288 -4.33 4.35 4.68
N VAL A 289 -4.65 3.36 3.90
CA VAL A 289 -6.01 3.01 3.48
C VAL A 289 -6.33 1.64 4.02
N THR A 290 -7.46 1.51 4.71
CA THR A 290 -7.92 0.21 5.18
C THR A 290 -8.69 -0.49 4.08
N LEU A 291 -8.32 -1.74 3.82
CA LEU A 291 -8.94 -2.61 2.83
C LEU A 291 -9.52 -3.85 3.50
N ALA A 292 -10.74 -4.21 3.14
CA ALA A 292 -11.25 -5.55 3.42
C ALA A 292 -10.52 -6.57 2.53
N ASN A 293 -10.13 -7.69 3.11
CA ASN A 293 -9.35 -8.72 2.42
C ASN A 293 -10.06 -10.09 2.44
N PRO A 294 -11.18 -10.23 1.76
CA PRO A 294 -11.85 -11.52 1.66
C PRO A 294 -10.97 -12.50 0.89
N ASN A 295 -10.87 -13.72 1.42
CA ASN A 295 -10.08 -14.82 0.83
C ASN A 295 -8.55 -14.55 0.76
N ASP A 296 -8.02 -13.64 1.59
CA ASP A 296 -6.59 -13.32 1.68
C ASP A 296 -5.95 -12.97 0.32
N ALA A 297 -6.74 -12.34 -0.58
CA ALA A 297 -6.31 -11.99 -1.93
C ALA A 297 -5.24 -10.90 -1.93
N TRP A 298 -5.37 -9.93 -1.04
CA TRP A 298 -4.43 -8.82 -0.89
C TRP A 298 -3.34 -9.19 0.11
N ARG A 299 -2.23 -9.70 -0.41
CA ARG A 299 -1.12 -10.16 0.42
C ARG A 299 -0.17 -9.02 0.77
N PRO A 300 0.25 -8.87 2.05
CA PRO A 300 1.31 -7.96 2.42
C PRO A 300 2.57 -8.16 1.58
N GLY A 301 3.19 -7.05 1.13
CA GLY A 301 4.29 -7.06 0.17
C GLY A 301 3.85 -6.82 -1.28
N LEU A 302 2.56 -6.89 -1.61
CA LEU A 302 2.05 -6.65 -2.96
C LEU A 302 2.12 -5.15 -3.30
N PHE A 303 2.65 -4.82 -4.47
CA PHE A 303 2.60 -3.46 -5.00
C PHE A 303 1.24 -3.14 -5.61
N VAL A 304 0.78 -1.92 -5.35
CA VAL A 304 -0.53 -1.44 -5.78
C VAL A 304 -0.46 -0.01 -6.30
N SER A 305 -1.44 0.34 -7.12
CA SER A 305 -1.70 1.73 -7.50
C SER A 305 -2.92 2.22 -6.74
N VAL A 306 -2.75 3.33 -6.00
CA VAL A 306 -3.82 3.97 -5.25
C VAL A 306 -4.28 5.20 -6.00
N GLN A 307 -5.54 5.25 -6.37
CA GLN A 307 -6.16 6.35 -7.08
C GLN A 307 -7.03 7.14 -6.10
N VAL A 308 -6.65 8.39 -5.91
CA VAL A 308 -7.36 9.34 -5.04
C VAL A 308 -8.08 10.34 -5.91
N ALA A 309 -9.40 10.40 -5.83
CA ALA A 309 -10.18 11.44 -6.49
C ALA A 309 -9.94 12.76 -5.74
N THR A 310 -9.41 13.77 -6.44
CA THR A 310 -9.03 15.04 -5.79
C THR A 310 -10.08 16.14 -6.01
N GLU A 311 -10.09 16.78 -7.15
CA GLU A 311 -10.97 17.89 -7.46
C GLU A 311 -12.00 17.51 -8.50
N ALA A 312 -13.26 17.82 -8.25
CA ALA A 312 -14.29 17.78 -9.28
C ALA A 312 -14.20 19.06 -10.12
N PHE A 313 -14.19 18.92 -11.43
CA PHE A 313 -14.21 20.03 -12.36
C PHE A 313 -15.18 19.75 -13.52
N ASP A 314 -15.70 20.80 -14.11
CA ASP A 314 -16.56 20.67 -15.26
C ASP A 314 -15.70 20.70 -16.52
N ALA A 315 -15.55 19.54 -17.18
CA ALA A 315 -14.92 19.43 -18.49
C ALA A 315 -15.89 19.95 -19.56
N PRO A 316 -15.55 21.01 -20.30
CA PRO A 316 -16.46 21.57 -21.32
C PRO A 316 -16.77 20.56 -22.42
N VAL A 317 -15.80 19.74 -22.77
CA VAL A 317 -15.91 18.71 -23.80
C VAL A 317 -15.36 17.40 -23.26
N SER A 318 -16.16 16.35 -23.33
CA SER A 318 -15.75 14.99 -22.99
C SER A 318 -16.31 14.00 -24.01
N VAL A 319 -15.58 12.91 -24.22
CA VAL A 319 -15.98 11.81 -25.10
C VAL A 319 -15.75 10.47 -24.39
N PRO A 320 -16.46 9.40 -24.78
CA PRO A 320 -16.13 8.06 -24.30
C PRO A 320 -14.68 7.70 -24.66
N GLN A 321 -13.98 7.02 -23.75
CA GLN A 321 -12.59 6.59 -23.98
C GLN A 321 -12.43 5.72 -25.23
N THR A 322 -13.47 4.96 -25.58
CA THR A 322 -13.52 4.14 -26.79
C THR A 322 -13.51 4.94 -28.08
N ALA A 323 -13.86 6.23 -28.05
CA ALA A 323 -13.81 7.12 -29.21
C ALA A 323 -12.40 7.57 -29.58
N ILE A 324 -11.45 7.47 -28.64
CA ILE A 324 -10.08 7.94 -28.85
C ILE A 324 -9.26 6.82 -29.46
N GLN A 325 -8.65 7.13 -30.61
CA GLN A 325 -7.74 6.24 -31.31
C GLN A 325 -6.41 6.97 -31.55
N THR A 326 -5.33 6.22 -31.68
CA THR A 326 -4.05 6.78 -32.09
C THR A 326 -3.95 6.72 -33.61
N VAL A 327 -3.91 7.86 -34.27
CA VAL A 327 -3.70 8.00 -35.71
C VAL A 327 -2.42 8.80 -35.90
N GLU A 328 -1.45 8.28 -36.67
CA GLU A 328 -0.15 8.93 -36.91
C GLU A 328 0.55 9.37 -35.61
N ASP A 329 0.59 8.45 -34.62
CA ASP A 329 1.18 8.68 -33.29
C ASP A 329 0.54 9.80 -32.45
N ARG A 330 -0.65 10.29 -32.85
CA ARG A 330 -1.41 11.33 -32.14
C ARG A 330 -2.78 10.81 -31.69
N PRO A 331 -3.22 11.13 -30.47
CA PRO A 331 -4.58 10.88 -30.05
C PRO A 331 -5.56 11.62 -30.99
N SER A 332 -6.52 10.90 -31.55
CA SER A 332 -7.48 11.44 -32.52
C SER A 332 -8.87 10.87 -32.27
N VAL A 333 -9.88 11.61 -32.65
CA VAL A 333 -11.28 11.16 -32.66
C VAL A 333 -11.83 11.23 -34.09
N PHE A 334 -12.73 10.31 -34.43
CA PHE A 334 -13.41 10.33 -35.72
C PHE A 334 -14.70 11.12 -35.57
N VAL A 335 -14.69 12.36 -36.08
CA VAL A 335 -15.84 13.29 -36.07
C VAL A 335 -16.73 12.98 -37.25
N ARG A 336 -18.04 12.89 -37.01
CA ARG A 336 -19.04 12.71 -38.07
C ARG A 336 -19.14 13.98 -38.94
N VAL A 337 -18.96 13.84 -40.24
CA VAL A 337 -19.15 14.87 -41.26
C VAL A 337 -20.24 14.43 -42.25
N ALA A 338 -20.63 15.29 -43.20
CA ALA A 338 -21.74 15.03 -44.14
C ALA A 338 -21.57 13.72 -44.91
N GLU A 339 -20.34 13.40 -45.35
CA GLU A 339 -20.03 12.26 -46.23
C GLU A 339 -19.20 11.17 -45.57
N GLY A 340 -19.16 11.10 -44.23
CA GLY A 340 -18.37 10.08 -43.53
C GLY A 340 -17.83 10.52 -42.21
N PHE A 341 -16.53 10.32 -42.00
CA PHE A 341 -15.83 10.68 -40.77
C PHE A 341 -14.52 11.41 -41.11
N GLN A 342 -14.19 12.37 -40.27
CA GLN A 342 -12.90 13.06 -40.29
C GLN A 342 -12.08 12.67 -39.05
N ALA A 343 -10.89 12.14 -39.27
CA ALA A 343 -9.93 11.94 -38.17
C ALA A 343 -9.41 13.30 -37.69
N THR A 344 -9.73 13.67 -36.46
CA THR A 344 -9.39 14.97 -35.89
C THR A 344 -8.44 14.74 -34.71
N PRO A 345 -7.18 15.23 -34.76
CA PRO A 345 -6.26 15.18 -33.66
C PRO A 345 -6.79 15.97 -32.47
N VAL A 346 -6.65 15.42 -31.27
CA VAL A 346 -7.16 16.03 -30.03
C VAL A 346 -6.10 16.02 -28.95
N VAL A 347 -6.18 17.01 -28.06
CA VAL A 347 -5.42 17.03 -26.82
C VAL A 347 -6.30 16.50 -25.70
N THR A 348 -5.96 15.34 -25.17
CA THR A 348 -6.71 14.70 -24.08
C THR A 348 -6.32 15.28 -22.72
N GLY A 349 -7.27 15.25 -21.78
CA GLY A 349 -7.07 15.67 -20.40
C GLY A 349 -7.33 14.54 -19.40
N ALA A 350 -8.10 14.85 -18.36
CA ALA A 350 -8.44 13.87 -17.32
C ALA A 350 -9.36 12.77 -17.87
N SER A 351 -9.16 11.54 -17.35
CA SER A 351 -9.98 10.38 -17.69
C SER A 351 -10.64 9.83 -16.42
N GLN A 352 -11.95 9.57 -16.49
CA GLN A 352 -12.71 8.98 -15.40
C GLN A 352 -13.97 8.28 -15.92
N ASP A 353 -14.33 7.14 -15.30
CA ASP A 353 -15.57 6.39 -15.57
C ASP A 353 -15.82 6.11 -17.05
N GLY A 354 -14.74 5.83 -17.81
CA GLY A 354 -14.81 5.55 -19.23
C GLY A 354 -15.02 6.77 -20.13
N PHE A 355 -14.89 7.99 -19.61
CA PHE A 355 -14.89 9.25 -20.36
C PHE A 355 -13.56 9.98 -20.21
N VAL A 356 -13.20 10.73 -21.27
CA VAL A 356 -11.97 11.50 -21.34
C VAL A 356 -12.29 12.95 -21.69
N GLU A 357 -11.72 13.88 -20.94
CA GLU A 357 -11.73 15.31 -21.25
C GLU A 357 -10.96 15.56 -22.56
N ILE A 358 -11.54 16.39 -23.42
CA ILE A 358 -10.85 16.93 -24.58
C ILE A 358 -10.60 18.42 -24.33
N ARG A 359 -9.33 18.79 -24.31
CA ARG A 359 -8.90 20.17 -24.05
C ARG A 359 -8.85 21.01 -25.32
N GLU A 360 -8.42 20.39 -26.42
CA GLU A 360 -8.26 21.03 -27.71
C GLU A 360 -8.60 20.04 -28.84
N GLY A 361 -9.04 20.56 -29.97
CA GLY A 361 -9.28 19.81 -31.20
C GLY A 361 -10.71 19.29 -31.38
N LEU A 362 -11.64 19.55 -30.44
CA LEU A 362 -13.02 19.13 -30.57
C LEU A 362 -13.99 20.16 -29.96
N GLU A 363 -15.07 20.47 -30.63
CA GLU A 363 -16.11 21.37 -30.13
C GLU A 363 -17.24 20.60 -29.42
N ALA A 364 -17.89 21.28 -28.48
CA ALA A 364 -19.06 20.73 -27.80
C ALA A 364 -20.21 20.57 -28.82
N GLY A 365 -20.91 19.44 -28.75
CA GLY A 365 -21.99 19.10 -29.70
C GLY A 365 -21.53 18.29 -30.93
N ALA A 366 -20.21 18.14 -31.14
CA ALA A 366 -19.70 17.30 -32.22
C ALA A 366 -20.09 15.83 -31.99
N GLN A 367 -20.48 15.13 -33.04
CA GLN A 367 -20.75 13.69 -33.00
C GLN A 367 -19.48 12.91 -33.33
N VAL A 368 -19.07 12.01 -32.45
CA VAL A 368 -17.87 11.20 -32.62
C VAL A 368 -18.21 9.72 -32.63
N ALA A 369 -17.44 8.91 -33.34
CA ALA A 369 -17.57 7.46 -33.32
C ALA A 369 -17.06 6.93 -31.96
N ALA A 370 -17.97 6.45 -31.10
CA ALA A 370 -17.64 5.90 -29.79
C ALA A 370 -17.37 4.41 -29.87
N ARG A 371 -18.23 3.64 -30.55
CA ARG A 371 -18.01 2.23 -30.83
C ARG A 371 -17.71 2.07 -32.33
N GLY A 372 -16.85 1.13 -32.67
CA GLY A 372 -16.39 0.94 -34.04
C GLY A 372 -15.35 1.96 -34.52
N SER A 373 -14.85 2.84 -33.66
CA SER A 373 -13.76 3.79 -33.96
C SER A 373 -12.47 3.10 -34.42
N PHE A 374 -12.18 1.90 -33.92
CA PHE A 374 -11.06 1.09 -34.39
C PHE A 374 -11.23 0.62 -35.84
N THR A 375 -12.44 0.30 -36.28
CA THR A 375 -12.74 -0.05 -37.67
C THR A 375 -12.43 1.14 -38.61
N LEU A 376 -12.82 2.35 -38.20
CA LEU A 376 -12.50 3.57 -38.93
C LEU A 376 -11.01 3.82 -39.08
N LYS A 377 -10.27 3.60 -37.95
CA LYS A 377 -8.80 3.68 -37.99
C LYS A 377 -8.21 2.68 -38.99
N SER A 378 -8.72 1.44 -39.00
CA SER A 378 -8.22 0.39 -39.88
C SER A 378 -8.50 0.70 -41.36
N GLU A 379 -9.66 1.26 -41.68
CA GLU A 379 -10.01 1.66 -43.05
C GLU A 379 -9.15 2.85 -43.49
N LEU A 380 -8.92 3.83 -42.64
CA LEU A 380 -8.06 4.98 -42.95
C LEU A 380 -6.61 4.49 -43.24
N GLY A 381 -6.10 3.54 -42.46
CA GLY A 381 -4.78 2.98 -42.69
C GLY A 381 -4.64 2.18 -44.00
N LYS A 382 -5.71 1.53 -44.48
CA LYS A 382 -5.71 0.87 -45.80
C LYS A 382 -5.67 1.90 -46.95
N GLY A 383 -6.48 2.98 -46.86
CA GLY A 383 -6.45 4.06 -47.84
C GLY A 383 -5.08 4.71 -47.98
N ALA A 384 -4.38 4.95 -46.88
CA ALA A 384 -3.02 5.50 -46.89
C ALA A 384 -1.98 4.57 -47.52
N ALA A 385 -2.18 3.24 -47.44
CA ALA A 385 -1.30 2.25 -48.06
C ALA A 385 -1.51 2.13 -49.58
N ASP A 386 -2.75 2.36 -50.11
CA ASP A 386 -3.05 2.31 -51.53
C ASP A 386 -2.56 3.53 -52.30
N HIS A 387 -2.36 4.67 -51.66
CA HIS A 387 -1.84 5.91 -52.28
C HIS A 387 -0.29 6.00 -52.25
N GLY A 388 0.40 5.02 -51.68
CA GLY A 388 1.86 4.99 -51.51
C GLY A 388 2.61 4.13 -52.56
N HIS A 389 2.01 3.72 -53.67
CA HIS A 389 2.63 2.95 -54.75
C HIS A 389 2.72 3.76 -56.05
#